data_1f50c3bf3eed09aaf8bb378617dfbc37
#
_entry.id   1f50c3bf3eed09aaf8bb378617dfbc37
#
_cell.length_a   1.000
_cell.length_b   1.000
_cell.length_c   1.000
_cell.angle_alpha   90.00
_cell.angle_beta   90.00
_cell.angle_gamma   90.00
#
_symmetry.space_group_name_H-M   'P 1'
#
loop_
_entity.id
_entity.type
_entity.pdbx_description
1 polymer ?
#
loop_
_entity_poly.entity_id
_entity_poly.type
_entity_poly.pdbx_seq_one_letter_code
_entity_poly.pdbx_strand_id
1 'polypeptide(L)'
;YKSAIKAREEAREKINETFKATIKKATADAKAALLNATTAEQKLIIMNTLKNARTAAVAIRDAALAALGSMPTPPVEPKKDAKGRTLAP
;
A
#
# COMPACT_ATOMS: atom_id res chain seq x y z
N TYR A 1 14.29 15.25 13.11
CA TYR A 1 14.51 14.21 12.13
C TYR A 1 13.94 12.87 12.59
N LYS A 2 14.31 12.42 13.79
CA LYS A 2 13.80 11.15 14.30
C LYS A 2 12.29 11.17 14.48
N SER A 3 11.75 12.29 14.94
CA SER A 3 10.31 12.42 15.10
C SER A 3 9.58 12.31 13.77
N ALA A 4 10.15 12.90 12.73
CA ALA A 4 9.55 12.85 11.41
C ALA A 4 9.55 11.43 10.86
N ILE A 5 10.64 10.70 11.09
CA ILE A 5 10.73 9.31 10.64
C ILE A 5 9.72 8.44 11.37
N LYS A 6 9.61 8.64 12.69
CA LYS A 6 8.68 7.85 13.47
C LYS A 6 7.24 8.10 13.04
N ALA A 7 6.88 9.37 12.85
CA ALA A 7 5.53 9.72 12.44
C ALA A 7 5.22 9.12 11.07
N ARG A 8 6.19 9.16 10.17
CA ARG A 8 6.01 8.59 8.84
C ARG A 8 5.82 7.09 8.90
N GLU A 9 6.58 6.41 9.74
CA GLU A 9 6.45 4.98 9.88
C GLU A 9 5.12 4.57 10.49
N GLU A 10 4.65 5.33 11.47
CA GLU A 10 3.34 5.07 12.05
C GLU A 10 2.24 5.28 11.03
N ALA A 11 2.36 6.33 10.23
CA ALA A 11 1.39 6.59 9.18
C ALA A 11 1.39 5.47 8.13
N ARG A 12 2.58 5.02 7.76
CA ARG A 12 2.70 3.94 6.78
C ARG A 12 2.11 2.64 7.32
N GLU A 13 2.36 2.33 8.58
CA GLU A 13 1.79 1.14 9.19
C GLU A 13 0.27 1.19 9.17
N LYS A 14 -0.29 2.36 9.49
CA LYS A 14 -1.73 2.53 9.50
C LYS A 14 -2.30 2.35 8.10
N ILE A 15 -1.64 2.89 7.10
CA ILE A 15 -2.05 2.74 5.72
C ILE A 15 -2.05 1.27 5.32
N ASN A 16 -1.00 0.54 5.68
CA ASN A 16 -0.89 -0.88 5.37
C ASN A 16 -1.94 -1.70 6.11
N GLU A 17 -2.24 -1.35 7.36
CA GLU A 17 -3.27 -2.04 8.11
C GLU A 17 -4.63 -1.83 7.48
N THR A 18 -4.92 -0.61 7.07
CA THR A 18 -6.18 -0.31 6.39
C THR A 18 -6.28 -1.08 5.07
N PHE A 19 -5.17 -1.14 4.34
CA PHE A 19 -5.13 -1.89 3.09
C PHE A 19 -5.42 -3.37 3.33
N LYS A 20 -4.74 -3.96 4.32
CA LYS A 20 -4.95 -5.38 4.65
C LYS A 20 -6.39 -5.65 5.06
N ALA A 21 -6.95 -4.76 5.87
CA ALA A 21 -8.33 -4.92 6.33
C ALA A 21 -9.30 -4.85 5.16
N THR A 22 -9.06 -3.93 4.22
CA THR A 22 -9.90 -3.78 3.04
C THR A 22 -9.84 -5.03 2.18
N ILE A 23 -8.64 -5.57 1.95
CA ILE A 23 -8.47 -6.78 1.14
C ILE A 23 -9.12 -7.97 1.84
N LYS A 24 -8.94 -8.08 3.15
CA LYS A 24 -9.51 -9.18 3.92
C LYS A 24 -11.03 -9.15 3.84
N LYS A 25 -11.63 -7.97 3.98
CA LYS A 25 -13.08 -7.84 3.90
C LYS A 25 -13.58 -8.17 2.51
N ALA A 26 -12.91 -7.66 1.47
CA ALA A 26 -13.31 -7.93 0.10
C ALA A 26 -13.25 -9.43 -0.21
N THR A 27 -12.19 -10.09 0.28
CA THR A 27 -12.04 -11.52 0.08
C THR A 27 -13.13 -12.30 0.81
N ALA A 28 -13.44 -11.91 2.05
CA ALA A 28 -14.48 -12.57 2.83
C ALA A 28 -15.85 -12.38 2.17
N ASP A 29 -16.12 -11.17 1.68
CA ASP A 29 -17.38 -10.89 0.99
C ASP A 29 -17.50 -11.73 -0.27
N ALA A 30 -16.41 -11.86 -1.03
CA ALA A 30 -16.41 -12.67 -2.25
C ALA A 30 -16.65 -14.13 -1.94
N LYS A 31 -16.02 -14.65 -0.89
CA LYS A 31 -16.22 -16.05 -0.49
C LYS A 31 -17.67 -16.31 -0.11
N ALA A 32 -18.25 -15.40 0.68
CA ALA A 32 -19.64 -15.54 1.07
C ALA A 32 -20.56 -15.51 -0.14
N ALA A 33 -20.29 -14.60 -1.08
CA ALA A 33 -21.09 -14.50 -2.29
C ALA A 33 -20.96 -15.75 -3.17
N LEU A 34 -19.73 -16.32 -3.22
CA LEU A 34 -19.51 -17.53 -4.03
C LEU A 34 -20.29 -18.73 -3.48
N LEU A 35 -20.49 -18.78 -2.16
CA LEU A 35 -21.28 -19.85 -1.58
C LEU A 35 -22.72 -19.83 -2.07
N ASN A 36 -23.22 -18.66 -2.42
CA ASN A 36 -24.59 -18.49 -2.89
C ASN A 36 -24.68 -18.40 -4.40
N ALA A 37 -23.56 -18.41 -5.10
CA ALA A 37 -23.55 -18.31 -6.56
C ALA A 37 -23.92 -19.66 -7.16
N THR A 38 -24.86 -19.65 -8.11
CA THR A 38 -25.32 -20.87 -8.73
C THR A 38 -24.94 -20.97 -10.21
N THR A 39 -24.51 -19.88 -10.82
CA THR A 39 -24.14 -19.89 -12.23
C THR A 39 -22.71 -19.43 -12.41
N ALA A 40 -22.12 -19.83 -13.55
CA ALA A 40 -20.76 -19.39 -13.89
C ALA A 40 -20.71 -17.88 -14.04
N GLU A 41 -21.78 -17.29 -14.57
CA GLU A 41 -21.84 -15.85 -14.76
C GLU A 41 -21.81 -15.11 -13.42
N GLN A 42 -22.56 -15.61 -12.43
CA GLN A 42 -22.55 -15.03 -11.11
C GLN A 42 -21.17 -15.12 -10.49
N LYS A 43 -20.50 -16.27 -10.65
CA LYS A 43 -19.15 -16.43 -10.12
C LYS A 43 -18.18 -15.47 -10.77
N LEU A 44 -18.32 -15.26 -12.07
CA LEU A 44 -17.46 -14.34 -12.80
C LEU A 44 -17.65 -12.90 -12.31
N ILE A 45 -18.90 -12.50 -12.09
CA ILE A 45 -19.19 -11.15 -11.57
C ILE A 45 -18.55 -10.97 -10.19
N ILE A 46 -18.66 -11.99 -9.34
CA ILE A 46 -18.08 -11.92 -8.00
C ILE A 46 -16.57 -11.78 -8.07
N MET A 47 -15.93 -12.58 -8.93
CA MET A 47 -14.48 -12.52 -9.06
C MET A 47 -14.03 -11.17 -9.63
N ASN A 48 -14.78 -10.62 -10.57
CA ASN A 48 -14.47 -9.29 -11.11
C ASN A 48 -14.64 -8.22 -10.05
N THR A 49 -15.68 -8.33 -9.22
CA THR A 49 -15.89 -7.40 -8.12
C THR A 49 -14.72 -7.45 -7.14
N LEU A 50 -14.24 -8.65 -6.83
CA LEU A 50 -13.09 -8.81 -5.94
C LEU A 50 -11.84 -8.19 -6.56
N LYS A 51 -11.61 -8.46 -7.85
CA LYS A 51 -10.46 -7.89 -8.54
C LYS A 51 -10.52 -6.37 -8.53
N ASN A 52 -11.69 -5.80 -8.79
CA ASN A 52 -11.84 -4.35 -8.79
C ASN A 52 -11.63 -3.77 -7.40
N ALA A 53 -12.12 -4.47 -6.36
CA ALA A 53 -11.92 -4.03 -4.99
C ALA A 53 -10.44 -4.03 -4.62
N ARG A 54 -9.70 -5.05 -5.03
CA ARG A 54 -8.26 -5.11 -4.79
C ARG A 54 -7.53 -4.00 -5.52
N THR A 55 -7.88 -3.77 -6.77
CA THR A 55 -7.27 -2.71 -7.57
C THR A 55 -7.51 -1.36 -6.93
N ALA A 56 -8.75 -1.11 -6.48
CA ALA A 56 -9.08 0.14 -5.81
C ALA A 56 -8.30 0.28 -4.50
N ALA A 57 -8.18 -0.80 -3.74
CA ALA A 57 -7.44 -0.77 -2.49
C ALA A 57 -5.96 -0.45 -2.71
N VAL A 58 -5.37 -1.05 -3.75
CA VAL A 58 -3.97 -0.76 -4.10
C VAL A 58 -3.82 0.71 -4.49
N ALA A 59 -4.74 1.24 -5.29
CA ALA A 59 -4.68 2.64 -5.70
C ALA A 59 -4.78 3.58 -4.50
N ILE A 60 -5.68 3.26 -3.56
CA ILE A 60 -5.83 4.07 -2.35
C ILE A 60 -4.57 4.00 -1.50
N ARG A 61 -4.00 2.81 -1.35
CA ARG A 61 -2.76 2.64 -0.61
C ARG A 61 -1.63 3.43 -1.24
N ASP A 62 -1.49 3.30 -2.55
CA ASP A 62 -0.41 3.98 -3.26
C ASP A 62 -0.56 5.50 -3.16
N ALA A 63 -1.79 6.00 -3.29
CA ALA A 63 -2.04 7.43 -3.15
C ALA A 63 -1.73 7.91 -1.74
N ALA A 64 -2.11 7.13 -0.74
CA ALA A 64 -1.85 7.49 0.65
C ALA A 64 -0.36 7.49 0.95
N LEU A 65 0.37 6.49 0.43
CA LEU A 65 1.82 6.45 0.61
C LEU A 65 2.50 7.60 -0.11
N ALA A 66 2.02 7.95 -1.30
CA ALA A 66 2.54 9.08 -2.04
C ALA A 66 2.31 10.39 -1.28
N ALA A 67 1.18 10.50 -0.59
CA ALA A 67 0.87 11.69 0.18
C ALA A 67 1.81 11.88 1.37
N LEU A 68 2.47 10.83 1.84
CA LEU A 68 3.47 10.96 2.87
C LEU A 68 4.75 11.62 2.36
N GLY A 69 4.94 11.64 1.06
CA GLY A 69 6.13 12.21 0.46
C GLY A 69 7.33 11.31 0.59
N SER A 70 8.48 11.86 0.24
CA SER A 70 9.71 11.11 0.32
C SER A 70 10.12 10.86 1.75
N MET A 71 10.87 9.79 1.97
CA MET A 71 11.47 9.54 3.26
C MET A 71 12.32 10.74 3.65
N PRO A 72 12.21 11.25 4.89
CA PRO A 72 13.08 12.34 5.31
C PRO A 72 14.53 11.92 5.18
N THR A 73 15.35 12.83 4.66
CA THR A 73 16.76 12.54 4.56
C THR A 73 17.44 12.84 5.87
N PRO A 74 18.50 12.11 6.22
CA PRO A 74 19.29 12.45 7.41
C PRO A 74 19.91 13.82 7.23
N PRO A 75 20.27 14.47 8.31
CA PRO A 75 21.03 15.72 8.18
C PRO A 75 22.23 15.49 7.30
N VAL A 76 22.51 16.47 6.46
CA VAL A 76 23.53 16.30 5.48
C VAL A 76 24.85 16.03 6.12
N GLU A 77 25.44 14.96 5.69
CA GLU A 77 26.78 14.72 5.97
C GLU A 77 27.47 14.80 4.70
N PRO A 78 28.64 15.29 4.68
CA PRO A 78 29.37 15.20 3.44
C PRO A 78 29.50 13.76 3.17
N LYS A 79 29.06 13.40 2.13
CA LYS A 79 28.90 12.09 2.01
C LYS A 79 29.92 11.44 1.33
N LYS A 80 30.28 10.89 1.60
CA LYS A 80 30.84 10.24 0.99
C LYS A 80 30.44 9.61 -0.10
N ASP A 81 30.74 10.00 -0.59
CA ASP A 81 30.29 9.51 -1.43
C ASP A 81 30.33 8.89 -1.98
N ALA A 82 30.70 8.84 -2.09
CA ALA A 82 30.68 8.21 -2.55
C ALA A 82 30.71 7.78 -3.18
N LYS A 83 30.98 7.87 -3.05
CA LYS A 83 30.98 7.67 -3.62
C LYS A 83 31.05 7.58 -4.18
N GLY A 84 31.24 7.77 -4.20
CA GLY A 84 31.31 7.90 -4.60
C GLY A 84 31.39 8.08 -4.94
N ARG A 85 31.64 8.38 -5.00
CA ARG A 85 31.57 8.82 -5.26
C ARG A 85 31.56 9.46 -5.42
N THR A 86 31.70 9.61 -5.48
CA THR A 86 31.59 10.31 -5.55
C THR A 86 31.73 10.88 -5.70
N LEU A 87 32.05 11.44 -5.96
CA LEU A 87 32.19 11.94 -6.01
C LEU A 87 32.67 12.59 -6.11
N ALA A 88 32.99 13.08 -6.09
CA ALA A 88 33.43 13.67 -6.10
C ALA A 88 33.92 14.16 -6.14
N PRO A 89 34.13 14.42 -6.33
CA PRO A 89 34.80 15.22 -6.53
C PRO A 89 35.08 15.16 -7.01
#